data_b726a3eae16d206f96f039bc24734863
#
_entry.id   b726a3eae16d206f96f039bc24734863
#
_cell.length_a   1.000
_cell.length_b   1.000
_cell.length_c   1.000
_cell.angle_alpha   90.00
_cell.angle_beta   90.00
_cell.angle_gamma   90.00
#
_symmetry.space_group_name_H-M   'P 1'
#
loop_
_entity.id
_entity.type
_entity.pdbx_description
1 polymer ?
#
loop_
_entity_poly.entity_id
_entity_poly.type
_entity_poly.pdbx_seq_one_letter_code
_entity_poly.pdbx_strand_id
1 'polypeptide(L)'
;MWVALQRVREDLSAARLRDPAARGPLEIALLYPGLHAIWAHRVWHALWTREFRFVARAGSQITRFLTGIEIHPGAHIGRRFFIDHGMGVVIGETAELGDDVMLYHGVTLGGRTRSAGKRHPTLGNGVVVGAGAKVLGPVVIGAGSAIGANAVVTRDAPADSVLTGVPAKPRIRREGEDTRALLTIPEYLI
;
A
#
# COMPACT_ATOMS: atom_id res chain seq x y z
N MET A 1 8.34 -24.01 -1.96
CA MET A 1 8.33 -23.92 -0.48
C MET A 1 9.31 -22.88 0.06
N TRP A 2 10.61 -22.92 -0.29
CA TRP A 2 11.64 -21.97 0.17
C TRP A 2 11.33 -20.48 -0.12
N VAL A 3 10.89 -20.15 -1.33
CA VAL A 3 10.56 -18.76 -1.72
C VAL A 3 9.40 -18.17 -0.89
N ALA A 4 8.38 -18.97 -0.59
CA ALA A 4 7.24 -18.52 0.23
C ALA A 4 7.66 -18.24 1.67
N LEU A 5 8.47 -19.11 2.27
CA LEU A 5 9.02 -18.90 3.61
C LEU A 5 9.93 -17.67 3.69
N GLN A 6 10.74 -17.43 2.65
CA GLN A 6 11.58 -16.24 2.57
C GLN A 6 10.72 -14.96 2.54
N ARG A 7 9.65 -14.94 1.72
CA ARG A 7 8.73 -13.79 1.66
C ARG A 7 8.06 -13.51 3.00
N VAL A 8 7.61 -14.54 3.71
CA VAL A 8 7.03 -14.37 5.06
C VAL A 8 8.04 -13.78 6.04
N ARG A 9 9.28 -14.25 6.02
CA ARG A 9 10.35 -13.68 6.87
C ARG A 9 10.63 -12.21 6.54
N GLU A 10 10.65 -11.85 5.25
CA GLU A 10 10.82 -10.47 4.81
C GLU A 10 9.67 -9.57 5.28
N ASP A 11 8.43 -10.05 5.21
CA ASP A 11 7.26 -9.30 5.67
C ASP A 11 7.30 -9.05 7.17
N LEU A 12 7.64 -10.09 7.96
CA LEU A 12 7.81 -9.95 9.41
C LEU A 12 8.93 -8.95 9.77
N SER A 13 10.04 -9.02 9.04
CA SER A 13 11.15 -8.08 9.22
C SER A 13 10.76 -6.67 8.83
N ALA A 14 10.04 -6.49 7.73
CA ALA A 14 9.55 -5.20 7.27
C ALA A 14 8.59 -4.56 8.29
N ALA A 15 7.66 -5.33 8.86
CA ALA A 15 6.77 -4.87 9.92
C ALA A 15 7.55 -4.44 11.16
N ARG A 16 8.48 -5.28 11.64
CA ARG A 16 9.30 -4.98 12.81
C ARG A 16 10.16 -3.72 12.66
N LEU A 17 10.68 -3.48 11.46
CA LEU A 17 11.52 -2.29 11.18
C LEU A 17 10.69 -1.00 11.09
N ARG A 18 9.40 -1.11 10.74
CA ARG A 18 8.54 0.04 10.45
C ARG A 18 7.59 0.39 11.58
N ASP A 19 7.30 -0.55 12.46
CA ASP A 19 6.47 -0.32 13.64
C ASP A 19 7.31 -0.40 14.92
N PRO A 20 7.57 0.75 15.58
CA PRO A 20 8.29 0.78 16.85
C PRO A 20 7.59 0.02 17.99
N ALA A 21 6.27 -0.19 17.89
CA ALA A 21 5.49 -0.92 18.90
C ALA A 21 5.60 -2.45 18.76
N ALA A 22 6.17 -2.96 17.67
CA ALA A 22 6.29 -4.38 17.40
C ALA A 22 7.25 -5.10 18.38
N ARG A 23 6.73 -6.01 19.19
CA ARG A 23 7.50 -6.70 20.26
C ARG A 23 8.17 -7.99 19.80
N GLY A 24 7.62 -8.67 18.80
CA GLY A 24 8.20 -9.93 18.34
C GLY A 24 7.50 -10.55 17.13
N PRO A 25 8.16 -11.51 16.46
CA PRO A 25 7.65 -12.07 15.21
C PRO A 25 6.32 -12.83 15.39
N LEU A 26 6.09 -13.45 16.54
CA LEU A 26 4.84 -14.16 16.81
C LEU A 26 3.66 -13.19 16.96
N GLU A 27 3.85 -12.10 17.70
CA GLU A 27 2.84 -11.03 17.83
C GLU A 27 2.50 -10.45 16.46
N ILE A 28 3.52 -10.10 15.68
CA ILE A 28 3.34 -9.57 14.32
C ILE A 28 2.58 -10.56 13.44
N ALA A 29 2.95 -11.84 13.46
CA ALA A 29 2.30 -12.85 12.63
C ALA A 29 0.83 -13.09 12.99
N LEU A 30 0.46 -12.98 14.26
CA LEU A 30 -0.88 -13.32 14.76
C LEU A 30 -1.82 -12.10 14.86
N LEU A 31 -1.30 -10.89 15.07
CA LEU A 31 -2.11 -9.73 15.43
C LEU A 31 -2.09 -8.58 14.41
N TYR A 32 -1.28 -8.68 13.33
CA TYR A 32 -1.19 -7.61 12.33
C TYR A 32 -2.11 -7.88 11.13
N PRO A 33 -3.28 -7.24 11.05
CA PRO A 33 -4.25 -7.49 9.99
C PRO A 33 -3.70 -7.13 8.61
N GLY A 34 -2.78 -6.16 8.53
CA GLY A 34 -2.08 -5.82 7.29
C GLY A 34 -1.33 -6.99 6.68
N LEU A 35 -0.61 -7.78 7.50
CA LEU A 35 0.10 -8.96 7.01
C LEU A 35 -0.86 -10.08 6.61
N HIS A 36 -1.94 -10.28 7.37
CA HIS A 36 -2.95 -11.27 7.00
C HIS A 36 -3.57 -10.95 5.64
N ALA A 37 -3.89 -9.67 5.38
CA ALA A 37 -4.41 -9.23 4.10
C ALA A 37 -3.41 -9.45 2.95
N ILE A 38 -2.12 -9.16 3.16
CA ILE A 38 -1.05 -9.34 2.17
C ILE A 38 -0.84 -10.83 1.86
N TRP A 39 -0.82 -11.68 2.88
CA TRP A 39 -0.64 -13.13 2.68
C TRP A 39 -1.83 -13.76 1.97
N ALA A 40 -3.05 -13.39 2.36
CA ALA A 40 -4.26 -13.81 1.67
C ALA A 40 -4.30 -13.31 0.22
N HIS A 41 -3.92 -12.04 -0.02
CA HIS A 41 -3.84 -11.49 -1.37
C HIS A 41 -2.94 -12.33 -2.28
N ARG A 42 -1.79 -12.81 -1.83
CA ARG A 42 -0.90 -13.66 -2.64
C ARG A 42 -1.60 -14.94 -3.12
N VAL A 43 -2.45 -15.52 -2.28
CA VAL A 43 -3.26 -16.70 -2.66
C VAL A 43 -4.31 -16.32 -3.70
N TRP A 44 -5.04 -15.23 -3.43
CA TRP A 44 -6.10 -14.76 -4.33
C TRP A 44 -5.55 -14.25 -5.67
N HIS A 45 -4.40 -13.61 -5.66
CA HIS A 45 -3.69 -13.20 -6.88
C HIS A 45 -3.25 -14.41 -7.72
N ALA A 46 -2.73 -15.45 -7.08
CA ALA A 46 -2.36 -16.68 -7.79
C ALA A 46 -3.55 -17.40 -8.41
N LEU A 47 -4.73 -17.34 -7.80
CA LEU A 47 -5.98 -17.86 -8.39
C LEU A 47 -6.49 -16.95 -9.51
N TRP A 48 -6.39 -15.63 -9.32
CA TRP A 48 -6.77 -14.64 -10.33
C TRP A 48 -5.99 -14.80 -11.63
N THR A 49 -4.69 -14.97 -11.55
CA THR A 49 -3.81 -15.18 -12.71
C THR A 49 -4.02 -16.53 -13.40
N ARG A 50 -4.68 -17.49 -12.71
CA ARG A 50 -5.11 -18.78 -13.29
C ARG A 50 -6.57 -18.79 -13.74
N GLU A 51 -7.17 -17.61 -13.93
CA GLU A 51 -8.56 -17.41 -14.37
C GLU A 51 -9.65 -17.89 -13.40
N PHE A 52 -9.31 -18.32 -12.18
CA PHE A 52 -10.30 -18.62 -11.12
C PHE A 52 -10.85 -17.33 -10.48
N ARG A 53 -11.31 -16.40 -11.34
CA ARG A 53 -11.62 -15.02 -10.96
C ARG A 53 -12.71 -14.89 -9.91
N PHE A 54 -13.78 -15.69 -10.01
CA PHE A 54 -14.86 -15.67 -9.04
C PHE A 54 -14.38 -16.08 -7.64
N VAL A 55 -13.63 -17.18 -7.54
CA VAL A 55 -13.09 -17.68 -6.27
C VAL A 55 -12.10 -16.67 -5.66
N ALA A 56 -11.21 -16.10 -6.48
CA ALA A 56 -10.28 -15.07 -6.05
C ALA A 56 -11.00 -13.83 -5.51
N ARG A 57 -12.06 -13.38 -6.17
CA ARG A 57 -12.89 -12.25 -5.72
C ARG A 57 -13.65 -12.57 -4.43
N ALA A 58 -14.27 -13.73 -4.34
CA ALA A 58 -14.97 -14.15 -3.13
C ALA A 58 -14.02 -14.22 -1.93
N GLY A 59 -12.84 -14.83 -2.12
CA GLY A 59 -11.80 -14.90 -1.09
C GLY A 59 -11.29 -13.53 -0.67
N SER A 60 -11.09 -12.60 -1.61
CA SER A 60 -10.68 -11.23 -1.27
C SER A 60 -11.74 -10.48 -0.43
N GLN A 61 -13.04 -10.73 -0.67
CA GLN A 61 -14.11 -10.13 0.14
C GLN A 61 -14.18 -10.74 1.56
N ILE A 62 -13.92 -12.04 1.70
CA ILE A 62 -13.80 -12.68 3.02
C ILE A 62 -12.60 -12.07 3.77
N THR A 63 -11.46 -11.90 3.10
CA THR A 63 -10.28 -11.25 3.70
C THR A 63 -10.58 -9.81 4.14
N ARG A 64 -11.29 -9.03 3.32
CA ARG A 64 -11.75 -7.69 3.67
C ARG A 64 -12.63 -7.70 4.92
N PHE A 65 -13.58 -8.62 5.00
CA PHE A 65 -14.45 -8.75 6.17
C PHE A 65 -13.66 -9.02 7.45
N LEU A 66 -12.63 -9.89 7.39
CA LEU A 66 -11.82 -10.27 8.54
C LEU A 66 -10.78 -9.22 8.95
N THR A 67 -10.25 -8.44 7.99
CA THR A 67 -9.11 -7.54 8.22
C THR A 67 -9.46 -6.06 8.12
N GLY A 68 -10.61 -5.71 7.54
CA GLY A 68 -10.96 -4.33 7.19
C GLY A 68 -10.18 -3.77 6.00
N ILE A 69 -9.40 -4.61 5.29
CA ILE A 69 -8.52 -4.22 4.18
C ILE A 69 -9.01 -4.86 2.89
N GLU A 70 -9.30 -4.04 1.89
CA GLU A 70 -9.65 -4.50 0.56
C GLU A 70 -8.44 -4.45 -0.38
N ILE A 71 -7.99 -5.61 -0.85
CA ILE A 71 -7.00 -5.72 -1.92
C ILE A 71 -7.64 -6.51 -3.06
N HIS A 72 -7.79 -5.86 -4.22
CA HIS A 72 -8.29 -6.57 -5.40
C HIS A 72 -7.28 -7.65 -5.84
N PRO A 73 -7.70 -8.89 -6.14
CA PRO A 73 -6.77 -9.96 -6.50
C PRO A 73 -5.97 -9.69 -7.78
N GLY A 74 -6.41 -8.78 -8.63
CA GLY A 74 -5.67 -8.33 -9.82
C GLY A 74 -4.53 -7.36 -9.54
N ALA A 75 -4.44 -6.77 -8.35
CA ALA A 75 -3.38 -5.83 -8.01
C ALA A 75 -2.00 -6.51 -7.98
N HIS A 76 -0.97 -5.78 -8.44
CA HIS A 76 0.42 -6.23 -8.38
C HIS A 76 1.13 -5.59 -7.19
N ILE A 77 1.68 -6.41 -6.31
CA ILE A 77 2.31 -5.95 -5.05
C ILE A 77 3.73 -6.52 -4.95
N GLY A 78 4.70 -5.63 -4.82
CA GLY A 78 6.12 -5.94 -4.65
C GLY A 78 6.44 -6.57 -3.29
N ARG A 79 7.73 -6.63 -2.97
CA ARG A 79 8.25 -7.26 -1.76
C ARG A 79 8.24 -6.27 -0.59
N ARG A 80 8.21 -6.81 0.65
CA ARG A 80 8.30 -6.04 1.90
C ARG A 80 7.25 -4.92 2.00
N PHE A 81 6.11 -5.13 1.34
CA PHE A 81 4.95 -4.24 1.47
C PHE A 81 4.41 -4.29 2.89
N PHE A 82 4.11 -3.13 3.46
CA PHE A 82 3.59 -3.05 4.82
C PHE A 82 2.35 -2.15 4.88
N ILE A 83 1.34 -2.63 5.58
CA ILE A 83 0.11 -1.86 5.88
C ILE A 83 0.04 -1.71 7.39
N ASP A 84 0.13 -0.47 7.86
CA ASP A 84 0.00 -0.13 9.26
C ASP A 84 -1.45 0.15 9.63
N HIS A 85 -1.94 -0.43 10.74
CA HIS A 85 -3.32 -0.44 11.20
C HIS A 85 -4.32 -1.07 10.21
N GLY A 86 -4.36 -0.63 8.98
CA GLY A 86 -5.00 -1.22 7.82
C GLY A 86 -6.47 -0.94 7.63
N MET A 87 -7.25 -0.64 8.66
CA MET A 87 -8.69 -0.43 8.53
C MET A 87 -9.02 0.59 7.44
N GLY A 88 -9.92 0.21 6.51
CA GLY A 88 -10.39 1.08 5.43
C GLY A 88 -9.41 1.27 4.26
N VAL A 89 -8.30 0.52 4.20
CA VAL A 89 -7.44 0.50 3.01
C VAL A 89 -8.17 -0.16 1.85
N VAL A 90 -8.09 0.47 0.67
CA VAL A 90 -8.63 -0.06 -0.59
C VAL A 90 -7.57 0.00 -1.68
N ILE A 91 -7.21 -1.14 -2.24
CA ILE A 91 -6.28 -1.28 -3.37
C ILE A 91 -7.02 -1.85 -4.57
N GLY A 92 -7.17 -1.05 -5.63
CA GLY A 92 -7.94 -1.40 -6.82
C GLY A 92 -7.24 -2.38 -7.77
N GLU A 93 -7.99 -2.91 -8.73
CA GLU A 93 -7.62 -4.03 -9.61
C GLU A 93 -6.29 -3.85 -10.36
N THR A 94 -6.07 -2.68 -10.95
CA THR A 94 -4.89 -2.41 -11.79
C THR A 94 -3.85 -1.58 -11.06
N ALA A 95 -3.89 -1.55 -9.71
CA ALA A 95 -2.84 -0.93 -8.92
C ALA A 95 -1.54 -1.72 -9.00
N GLU A 96 -0.42 -1.01 -9.07
CA GLU A 96 0.91 -1.58 -9.09
C GLU A 96 1.75 -0.94 -7.99
N LEU A 97 2.29 -1.74 -7.10
CA LEU A 97 3.13 -1.29 -6.00
C LEU A 97 4.52 -1.92 -6.13
N GLY A 98 5.53 -1.08 -6.10
CA GLY A 98 6.93 -1.52 -6.04
C GLY A 98 7.29 -2.18 -4.71
N ASP A 99 8.58 -2.41 -4.53
CA ASP A 99 9.14 -2.96 -3.30
C ASP A 99 9.16 -1.89 -2.19
N ASP A 100 9.09 -2.32 -0.93
CA ASP A 100 9.22 -1.46 0.25
C ASP A 100 8.15 -0.36 0.40
N VAL A 101 7.01 -0.50 -0.27
CA VAL A 101 5.89 0.45 -0.13
C VAL A 101 5.24 0.29 1.24
N MET A 102 4.84 1.42 1.83
CA MET A 102 4.10 1.46 3.10
C MET A 102 2.80 2.25 2.95
N LEU A 103 1.69 1.69 3.42
CA LEU A 103 0.41 2.38 3.51
C LEU A 103 -0.08 2.42 4.96
N TYR A 104 -0.67 3.54 5.34
CA TYR A 104 -1.43 3.65 6.59
C TYR A 104 -2.91 3.35 6.36
N HIS A 105 -3.68 3.26 7.45
CA HIS A 105 -5.13 3.05 7.41
C HIS A 105 -5.86 4.08 6.55
N GLY A 106 -7.03 3.70 6.03
CA GLY A 106 -7.90 4.58 5.26
C GLY A 106 -7.37 5.00 3.88
N VAL A 107 -6.19 4.53 3.47
CA VAL A 107 -5.62 4.83 2.14
C VAL A 107 -6.46 4.20 1.04
N THR A 108 -6.68 4.97 -0.05
CA THR A 108 -7.34 4.45 -1.25
C THR A 108 -6.44 4.61 -2.46
N LEU A 109 -6.11 3.48 -3.11
CA LEU A 109 -5.51 3.44 -4.44
C LEU A 109 -6.64 3.15 -5.45
N GLY A 110 -7.32 4.22 -5.90
CA GLY A 110 -8.60 4.16 -6.60
C GLY A 110 -8.53 4.50 -8.08
N GLY A 111 -9.55 4.08 -8.84
CA GLY A 111 -9.73 4.46 -10.24
C GLY A 111 -10.51 5.79 -10.37
N ARG A 112 -10.32 6.50 -11.50
CA ARG A 112 -11.09 7.71 -11.85
C ARG A 112 -11.95 7.55 -13.09
N THR A 113 -11.87 6.40 -13.76
CA THR A 113 -12.63 6.12 -14.98
C THR A 113 -13.40 4.81 -14.85
N ARG A 114 -14.48 4.69 -15.61
CA ARG A 114 -15.24 3.45 -15.75
C ARG A 114 -14.73 2.56 -16.89
N SER A 115 -13.76 3.04 -17.67
CA SER A 115 -13.18 2.30 -18.78
C SER A 115 -12.36 1.10 -18.25
N ALA A 116 -12.32 0.02 -18.99
CA ALA A 116 -11.43 -1.10 -18.73
C ALA A 116 -9.96 -0.71 -18.92
N GLY A 117 -9.03 -1.50 -18.40
CA GLY A 117 -7.60 -1.28 -18.50
C GLY A 117 -7.01 -0.55 -17.28
N LYS A 118 -5.80 0.02 -17.46
CA LYS A 118 -5.07 0.72 -16.39
C LYS A 118 -5.84 1.94 -15.93
N ARG A 119 -6.35 1.91 -14.69
CA ARG A 119 -7.16 2.97 -14.08
C ARG A 119 -6.81 3.26 -12.62
N HIS A 120 -5.90 2.48 -12.03
CA HIS A 120 -5.43 2.64 -10.66
C HIS A 120 -3.95 3.04 -10.64
N PRO A 121 -3.46 3.60 -9.51
CA PRO A 121 -2.11 4.13 -9.42
C PRO A 121 -1.01 3.09 -9.59
N THR A 122 0.17 3.58 -9.99
CA THR A 122 1.45 2.90 -9.86
C THR A 122 2.30 3.63 -8.83
N LEU A 123 2.74 2.93 -7.79
CA LEU A 123 3.65 3.45 -6.77
C LEU A 123 5.03 2.83 -6.95
N GLY A 124 6.05 3.68 -7.07
CA GLY A 124 7.45 3.25 -7.12
C GLY A 124 7.93 2.63 -5.80
N ASN A 125 9.18 2.13 -5.81
CA ASN A 125 9.79 1.53 -4.63
C ASN A 125 9.91 2.54 -3.47
N GLY A 126 9.69 2.08 -2.25
CA GLY A 126 9.88 2.89 -1.05
C GLY A 126 8.87 4.03 -0.87
N VAL A 127 7.78 4.06 -1.64
CA VAL A 127 6.72 5.06 -1.46
C VAL A 127 5.99 4.84 -0.14
N VAL A 128 5.79 5.93 0.61
CA VAL A 128 5.03 5.92 1.86
C VAL A 128 3.76 6.75 1.69
N VAL A 129 2.61 6.18 2.07
CA VAL A 129 1.30 6.82 1.92
C VAL A 129 0.66 7.00 3.29
N GLY A 130 0.52 8.25 3.70
CA GLY A 130 -0.05 8.64 5.00
C GLY A 130 -1.53 8.29 5.16
N ALA A 131 -1.98 8.28 6.40
CA ALA A 131 -3.33 7.87 6.79
C ALA A 131 -4.41 8.66 6.01
N GLY A 132 -5.43 7.94 5.54
CA GLY A 132 -6.56 8.55 4.85
C GLY A 132 -6.29 9.08 3.44
N ALA A 133 -5.05 9.08 2.94
CA ALA A 133 -4.72 9.64 1.62
C ALA A 133 -5.44 8.89 0.48
N LYS A 134 -5.79 9.62 -0.57
CA LYS A 134 -6.46 9.10 -1.78
C LYS A 134 -5.57 9.32 -2.99
N VAL A 135 -5.10 8.25 -3.61
CA VAL A 135 -4.36 8.29 -4.87
C VAL A 135 -5.28 7.78 -5.97
N LEU A 136 -5.66 8.65 -6.89
CA LEU A 136 -6.77 8.39 -7.78
C LEU A 136 -6.38 8.51 -9.25
N GLY A 137 -6.73 7.49 -10.02
CA GLY A 137 -6.46 7.39 -11.45
C GLY A 137 -5.18 6.62 -11.79
N PRO A 138 -4.84 6.48 -13.07
CA PRO A 138 -3.65 5.76 -13.53
C PRO A 138 -2.37 6.60 -13.36
N VAL A 139 -2.24 7.28 -12.21
CA VAL A 139 -1.11 8.14 -11.91
C VAL A 139 0.12 7.34 -11.49
N VAL A 140 1.29 7.87 -11.79
CA VAL A 140 2.59 7.29 -11.43
C VAL A 140 3.23 8.14 -10.33
N ILE A 141 3.52 7.53 -9.20
CA ILE A 141 4.25 8.14 -8.09
C ILE A 141 5.65 7.56 -8.07
N GLY A 142 6.64 8.42 -8.31
CA GLY A 142 8.04 8.01 -8.36
C GLY A 142 8.56 7.46 -7.03
N ALA A 143 9.62 6.64 -7.12
CA ALA A 143 10.23 5.97 -5.97
C ALA A 143 10.65 6.96 -4.87
N GLY A 144 10.68 6.52 -3.61
CA GLY A 144 11.10 7.33 -2.47
C GLY A 144 10.16 8.47 -2.10
N SER A 145 9.00 8.60 -2.75
CA SER A 145 8.04 9.68 -2.48
C SER A 145 7.24 9.44 -1.21
N ALA A 146 6.80 10.54 -0.57
CA ALA A 146 5.92 10.54 0.58
C ALA A 146 4.61 11.26 0.25
N ILE A 147 3.48 10.62 0.59
CA ILE A 147 2.15 11.20 0.45
C ILE A 147 1.61 11.47 1.86
N GLY A 148 1.35 12.75 2.16
CA GLY A 148 0.87 13.19 3.46
C GLY A 148 -0.52 12.64 3.80
N ALA A 149 -0.86 12.63 5.10
CA ALA A 149 -2.17 12.19 5.56
C ALA A 149 -3.29 13.03 4.92
N ASN A 150 -4.39 12.35 4.55
CA ASN A 150 -5.56 12.94 3.88
C ASN A 150 -5.28 13.68 2.56
N ALA A 151 -4.09 13.55 1.99
CA ALA A 151 -3.80 14.14 0.69
C ALA A 151 -4.62 13.47 -0.43
N VAL A 152 -5.02 14.24 -1.44
CA VAL A 152 -5.73 13.74 -2.62
C VAL A 152 -4.86 13.91 -3.85
N VAL A 153 -4.21 12.84 -4.28
CA VAL A 153 -3.29 12.81 -5.41
C VAL A 153 -4.02 12.40 -6.68
N THR A 154 -3.96 13.25 -7.70
CA THR A 154 -4.65 13.04 -8.98
C THR A 154 -3.75 13.27 -10.20
N ARG A 155 -2.46 13.47 -9.99
CA ARG A 155 -1.44 13.70 -11.03
C ARG A 155 -0.18 12.93 -10.69
N ASP A 156 0.63 12.67 -11.71
CA ASP A 156 1.94 12.06 -11.56
C ASP A 156 2.88 12.90 -10.69
N ALA A 157 3.81 12.23 -10.04
CA ALA A 157 4.87 12.87 -9.28
C ALA A 157 6.21 12.19 -9.58
N PRO A 158 7.30 12.95 -9.77
CA PRO A 158 8.63 12.39 -9.93
C PRO A 158 9.10 11.68 -8.65
N ALA A 159 10.20 10.95 -8.74
CA ALA A 159 10.84 10.34 -7.57
C ALA A 159 11.17 11.39 -6.49
N ASP A 160 11.26 10.94 -5.25
CA ASP A 160 11.62 11.76 -4.09
C ASP A 160 10.71 12.98 -3.87
N SER A 161 9.45 12.86 -4.25
CA SER A 161 8.44 13.91 -4.06
C SER A 161 7.75 13.82 -2.71
N VAL A 162 7.33 14.98 -2.20
CA VAL A 162 6.39 15.08 -1.07
C VAL A 162 5.08 15.68 -1.59
N LEU A 163 3.98 14.93 -1.40
CA LEU A 163 2.67 15.30 -1.90
C LEU A 163 1.73 15.56 -0.71
N THR A 164 1.22 16.78 -0.62
CA THR A 164 0.33 17.19 0.49
C THR A 164 -0.85 18.00 0.00
N GLY A 165 -1.93 17.98 0.76
CA GLY A 165 -3.12 18.80 0.54
C GLY A 165 -4.15 18.24 -0.45
N VAL A 166 -5.17 19.04 -0.77
CA VAL A 166 -6.31 18.66 -1.62
C VAL A 166 -6.58 19.78 -2.64
N PRO A 167 -6.31 19.57 -3.95
CA PRO A 167 -5.50 18.48 -4.51
C PRO A 167 -4.04 18.59 -4.08
N ALA A 168 -3.37 17.44 -3.94
CA ALA A 168 -1.97 17.40 -3.53
C ALA A 168 -1.06 18.02 -4.60
N LYS A 169 -0.11 18.84 -4.14
CA LYS A 169 0.92 19.44 -4.99
C LYS A 169 2.26 18.74 -4.71
N PRO A 170 2.96 18.21 -5.72
CA PRO A 170 4.27 17.63 -5.52
C PRO A 170 5.31 18.72 -5.25
N ARG A 171 6.21 18.48 -4.29
CA ARG A 171 7.49 19.17 -4.16
C ARG A 171 8.61 18.13 -4.12
N ILE A 172 9.76 18.50 -4.61
CA ILE A 172 10.95 17.65 -4.51
C ILE A 172 11.42 17.65 -3.05
N ARG A 173 11.77 16.48 -2.55
CA ARG A 173 12.32 16.29 -1.22
C ARG A 173 13.70 16.96 -1.14
N ARG A 174 14.00 17.62 -0.01
CA ARG A 174 15.32 18.18 0.25
C ARG A 174 16.29 17.05 0.59
N GLU A 175 17.55 17.26 0.26
CA GLU A 175 18.61 16.32 0.65
C GLU A 175 18.65 16.17 2.18
N GLY A 176 18.72 14.92 2.67
CA GLY A 176 18.71 14.61 4.10
C GLY A 176 17.32 14.54 4.76
N GLU A 177 16.22 14.89 4.08
CA GLU A 177 14.87 14.67 4.61
C GLU A 177 14.53 13.16 4.62
N ASP A 178 14.27 12.60 5.79
CA ASP A 178 13.76 11.23 5.92
C ASP A 178 12.28 11.18 5.51
N THR A 179 11.97 10.31 4.55
CA THR A 179 10.60 10.11 4.04
C THR A 179 9.60 9.78 5.14
N ARG A 180 10.01 9.06 6.18
CA ARG A 180 9.15 8.71 7.32
C ARG A 180 8.97 9.88 8.28
N ALA A 181 10.04 10.60 8.56
CA ALA A 181 10.01 11.77 9.43
C ALA A 181 9.11 12.87 8.88
N LEU A 182 9.04 13.02 7.54
CA LEU A 182 8.16 13.99 6.88
C LEU A 182 6.68 13.76 7.17
N LEU A 183 6.25 12.51 7.43
CA LEU A 183 4.86 12.20 7.77
C LEU A 183 4.54 12.45 9.26
N THR A 184 5.54 12.65 10.09
CA THR A 184 5.40 12.95 11.53
C THR A 184 5.54 14.44 11.87
N ILE A 185 5.91 15.27 10.89
CA ILE A 185 5.96 16.74 11.08
C ILE A 185 4.54 17.29 11.14
N PRO A 186 4.18 18.09 12.17
CA PRO A 186 2.81 18.60 12.36
C PRO A 186 2.22 19.34 11.15
N GLU A 187 3.06 19.99 10.34
CA GLU A 187 2.65 20.70 9.11
C GLU A 187 2.03 19.79 8.04
N TYR A 188 2.22 18.48 8.13
CA TYR A 188 1.71 17.50 7.17
C TYR A 188 0.64 16.57 7.76
N LEU A 189 0.26 16.79 9.04
CA LEU A 189 -0.75 15.98 9.75
C LEU A 189 -2.17 16.57 9.69
N ILE A 190 -2.40 17.62 8.91
CA ILE A 190 -3.72 18.25 8.75
C ILE A 190 -4.35 17.88 7.43
#